data_0caca380e0e80bbb89966b6a29b70b01
#
_entry.id   0caca380e0e80bbb89966b6a29b70b01
#
_cell.length_a   1.000
_cell.length_b   1.000
_cell.length_c   1.000
_cell.angle_alpha   90.00
_cell.angle_beta   90.00
_cell.angle_gamma   90.00
#
_symmetry.space_group_name_H-M   'P 1'
#
loop_
_entity.id
_entity.type
_entity.pdbx_description
1 polymer ?
#
loop_
_entity_poly.entity_id
_entity_poly.type
_entity_poly.pdbx_seq_one_letter_code
_entity_poly.pdbx_strand_id
1 'polypeptide(L)'
;MTLAAHLVELRRRLVMSAVAMLVGVVAGYVLSDAIWAGLRSPIEEIAGHHRAASINYTGITEAFDLKLQIAMAAGVVISAPVWLFQLWRFIVPGLTRVERRYSVGFGLTAIPLFFAGCLTGWIIWPHVVQLMVGFASGQETVFLSARNYLEFVLKLVLVVGVAFVMPVFIVLLNFVGVLSAGAILRGWRAAILGITLFTAMATPAADLVSMFLLAVPMAMLYLGAAAVAWEHDRRHARRLSRLLDEPASSDRRLALAGVGESPATRETDSPRPGPGSSERR
;
A
#
# COMPACT_ATOMS: atom_id res chain seq x y z
N MET A 1 8.53 15.62 -17.75
CA MET A 1 8.77 14.46 -18.63
C MET A 1 7.68 14.45 -19.69
N THR A 2 8.02 14.19 -20.97
CA THR A 2 7.04 14.06 -22.03
C THR A 2 6.22 12.78 -21.85
N LEU A 3 4.95 12.77 -22.22
CA LEU A 3 4.07 11.59 -22.13
C LEU A 3 4.70 10.34 -22.79
N ALA A 4 5.42 10.55 -23.92
CA ALA A 4 6.13 9.48 -24.59
C ALA A 4 7.23 8.83 -23.73
N ALA A 5 8.02 9.62 -22.98
CA ALA A 5 9.04 9.10 -22.09
C ALA A 5 8.44 8.28 -20.93
N HIS A 6 7.29 8.71 -20.42
CA HIS A 6 6.57 7.98 -19.35
C HIS A 6 6.02 6.63 -19.85
N LEU A 7 5.51 6.56 -21.07
CA LEU A 7 5.05 5.31 -21.68
C LEU A 7 6.19 4.32 -21.95
N VAL A 8 7.35 4.80 -22.40
CA VAL A 8 8.54 3.96 -22.61
C VAL A 8 9.02 3.37 -21.27
N GLU A 9 9.01 4.17 -20.21
CA GLU A 9 9.35 3.72 -18.86
C GLU A 9 8.38 2.66 -18.33
N LEU A 10 7.06 2.88 -18.53
CA LEU A 10 6.01 1.91 -18.18
C LEU A 10 6.24 0.57 -18.88
N ARG A 11 6.45 0.59 -20.22
CA ARG A 11 6.71 -0.62 -21.01
C ARG A 11 7.91 -1.39 -20.46
N ARG A 12 9.04 -0.72 -20.20
CA ARG A 12 10.26 -1.36 -19.67
C ARG A 12 10.00 -2.05 -18.34
N ARG A 13 9.26 -1.39 -17.43
CA ARG A 13 8.94 -1.94 -16.10
C ARG A 13 7.96 -3.10 -16.19
N LEU A 14 6.98 -2.99 -17.08
CA LEU A 14 6.03 -4.07 -17.34
C LEU A 14 6.74 -5.34 -17.85
N VAL A 15 7.67 -5.18 -18.80
CA VAL A 15 8.46 -6.29 -19.32
C VAL A 15 9.31 -6.93 -18.23
N MET A 16 9.97 -6.13 -17.36
CA MET A 16 10.75 -6.68 -16.24
C MET A 16 9.87 -7.45 -15.25
N SER A 17 8.68 -6.93 -14.94
CA SER A 17 7.72 -7.62 -14.07
C SER A 17 7.20 -8.90 -14.71
N ALA A 18 6.91 -8.89 -16.02
CA ALA A 18 6.46 -10.06 -16.76
C ALA A 18 7.53 -11.17 -16.81
N VAL A 19 8.80 -10.80 -17.04
CA VAL A 19 9.91 -11.77 -17.00
C VAL A 19 10.07 -12.37 -15.60
N ALA A 20 10.02 -11.54 -14.55
CA ALA A 20 10.07 -12.05 -13.17
C ALA A 20 8.89 -12.97 -12.86
N MET A 21 7.69 -12.65 -13.37
CA MET A 21 6.50 -13.48 -13.21
C MET A 21 6.65 -14.82 -13.94
N LEU A 22 7.20 -14.83 -15.16
CA LEU A 22 7.47 -16.08 -15.88
C LEU A 22 8.45 -16.98 -15.12
N VAL A 23 9.55 -16.41 -14.60
CA VAL A 23 10.48 -17.15 -13.75
C VAL A 23 9.79 -17.66 -12.48
N GLY A 24 8.94 -16.81 -11.87
CA GLY A 24 8.12 -17.21 -10.73
C GLY A 24 7.16 -18.34 -11.02
N VAL A 25 6.52 -18.36 -12.21
CA VAL A 25 5.62 -19.45 -12.66
C VAL A 25 6.38 -20.76 -12.81
N VAL A 26 7.59 -20.75 -13.38
CA VAL A 26 8.43 -21.95 -13.48
C VAL A 26 8.76 -22.49 -12.08
N ALA A 27 9.16 -21.60 -11.15
CA ALA A 27 9.41 -22.00 -9.76
C ALA A 27 8.12 -22.52 -9.08
N GLY A 28 6.99 -21.85 -9.31
CA GLY A 28 5.67 -22.23 -8.81
C GLY A 28 5.22 -23.60 -9.34
N TYR A 29 5.56 -23.92 -10.58
CA TYR A 29 5.26 -25.25 -11.16
C TYR A 29 6.03 -26.36 -10.44
N VAL A 30 7.31 -26.13 -10.12
CA VAL A 30 8.11 -27.09 -9.32
C VAL A 30 7.56 -27.27 -7.92
N LEU A 31 7.05 -26.20 -7.30
CA LEU A 31 6.46 -26.23 -5.95
C LEU A 31 4.99 -26.66 -5.94
N SER A 32 4.34 -26.84 -7.10
CA SER A 32 2.90 -27.06 -7.20
C SER A 32 2.40 -28.29 -6.43
N ASP A 33 3.17 -29.36 -6.42
CA ASP A 33 2.78 -30.58 -5.70
C ASP A 33 2.82 -30.39 -4.17
N ALA A 34 3.82 -29.66 -3.67
CA ALA A 34 3.93 -29.34 -2.24
C ALA A 34 2.79 -28.37 -1.81
N ILE A 35 2.50 -27.35 -2.63
CA ILE A 35 1.38 -26.41 -2.38
C ILE A 35 0.06 -27.18 -2.38
N TRP A 36 -0.15 -28.06 -3.36
CA TRP A 36 -1.37 -28.86 -3.44
C TRP A 36 -1.54 -29.81 -2.25
N ALA A 37 -0.45 -30.43 -1.77
CA ALA A 37 -0.48 -31.23 -0.56
C ALA A 37 -0.91 -30.42 0.67
N GLY A 38 -0.37 -29.20 0.83
CA GLY A 38 -0.79 -28.27 1.88
C GLY A 38 -2.26 -27.86 1.77
N LEU A 39 -2.77 -27.67 0.54
CA LEU A 39 -4.17 -27.32 0.30
C LEU A 39 -5.14 -28.48 0.58
N ARG A 40 -4.72 -29.73 0.47
CA ARG A 40 -5.57 -30.89 0.79
C ARG A 40 -5.66 -31.18 2.27
N SER A 41 -4.63 -30.87 3.07
CA SER A 41 -4.55 -31.26 4.47
C SER A 41 -5.77 -30.91 5.32
N PRO A 42 -6.40 -29.74 5.22
CA PRO A 42 -7.60 -29.42 6.03
C PRO A 42 -8.85 -30.21 5.62
N ILE A 43 -8.94 -30.58 4.32
CA ILE A 43 -10.08 -31.39 3.85
C ILE A 43 -9.92 -32.83 4.34
N GLU A 44 -8.70 -33.36 4.36
CA GLU A 44 -8.38 -34.68 4.90
C GLU A 44 -8.64 -34.73 6.40
N GLU A 45 -8.38 -33.64 7.13
CA GLU A 45 -8.68 -33.50 8.54
C GLU A 45 -10.20 -33.50 8.81
N ILE A 46 -10.97 -32.78 7.99
CA ILE A 46 -12.44 -32.77 8.05
C ILE A 46 -13.00 -34.18 7.76
N ALA A 47 -12.43 -34.87 6.76
CA ALA A 47 -12.84 -36.22 6.40
C ALA A 47 -12.56 -37.24 7.52
N GLY A 48 -11.49 -37.06 8.32
CA GLY A 48 -11.14 -37.88 9.48
C GLY A 48 -12.12 -37.77 10.66
N HIS A 49 -12.93 -36.71 10.74
CA HIS A 49 -13.86 -36.42 11.83
C HIS A 49 -15.32 -36.79 11.51
N HIS A 50 -15.58 -37.95 10.93
CA HIS A 50 -16.93 -38.49 10.64
C HIS A 50 -17.76 -37.78 9.57
N ARG A 51 -17.15 -36.99 8.69
CA ARG A 51 -17.80 -36.39 7.51
C ARG A 51 -17.09 -36.86 6.25
N ALA A 52 -17.77 -37.56 5.37
CA ALA A 52 -17.22 -37.94 4.07
C ALA A 52 -17.09 -36.69 3.19
N ALA A 53 -15.94 -36.03 3.25
CA ALA A 53 -15.56 -34.98 2.33
C ALA A 53 -14.48 -35.50 1.39
N SER A 54 -14.71 -35.43 0.07
CA SER A 54 -13.71 -35.83 -0.93
C SER A 54 -13.59 -34.79 -2.02
N ILE A 55 -12.32 -34.59 -2.45
CA ILE A 55 -12.03 -33.77 -3.62
C ILE A 55 -12.18 -34.63 -4.86
N ASN A 56 -13.03 -34.20 -5.78
CA ASN A 56 -13.30 -34.92 -7.01
C ASN A 56 -12.80 -34.16 -8.24
N TYR A 57 -12.17 -34.92 -9.16
CA TYR A 57 -11.78 -34.41 -10.48
C TYR A 57 -12.89 -34.75 -11.47
N THR A 58 -13.41 -33.73 -12.16
CA THR A 58 -14.52 -33.88 -13.12
C THR A 58 -14.06 -34.05 -14.56
N GLY A 59 -12.80 -33.70 -14.86
CA GLY A 59 -12.23 -33.76 -16.21
C GLY A 59 -10.88 -34.44 -16.27
N ILE A 60 -10.55 -35.02 -17.44
CA ILE A 60 -9.28 -35.73 -17.69
C ILE A 60 -8.08 -34.81 -17.61
N THR A 61 -8.23 -33.54 -18.05
CA THR A 61 -7.17 -32.52 -18.07
C THR A 61 -7.14 -31.70 -16.78
N GLU A 62 -8.11 -31.86 -15.89
CA GLU A 62 -8.30 -30.99 -14.71
C GLU A 62 -7.08 -31.02 -13.78
N ALA A 63 -6.43 -32.18 -13.62
CA ALA A 63 -5.22 -32.28 -12.80
C ALA A 63 -4.06 -31.42 -13.34
N PHE A 64 -3.91 -31.32 -14.66
CA PHE A 64 -2.92 -30.45 -15.31
C PHE A 64 -3.30 -29.00 -15.18
N ASP A 65 -4.57 -28.66 -15.40
CA ASP A 65 -5.08 -27.29 -15.27
C ASP A 65 -4.87 -26.77 -13.85
N LEU A 66 -5.13 -27.60 -12.83
CA LEU A 66 -4.91 -27.23 -11.42
C LEU A 66 -3.43 -26.98 -11.13
N LYS A 67 -2.52 -27.83 -11.64
CA LYS A 67 -1.08 -27.57 -11.52
C LYS A 67 -0.67 -26.25 -12.13
N LEU A 68 -1.21 -25.93 -13.30
CA LEU A 68 -0.92 -24.68 -13.99
C LEU A 68 -1.48 -23.47 -13.23
N GLN A 69 -2.68 -23.56 -12.66
CA GLN A 69 -3.27 -22.52 -11.84
C GLN A 69 -2.45 -22.26 -10.57
N ILE A 70 -1.99 -23.33 -9.88
CA ILE A 70 -1.11 -23.20 -8.71
C ILE A 70 0.21 -22.55 -9.13
N ALA A 71 0.81 -22.97 -10.24
CA ALA A 71 2.04 -22.41 -10.75
C ALA A 71 1.92 -20.90 -11.04
N MET A 72 0.80 -20.48 -11.67
CA MET A 72 0.55 -19.07 -11.96
C MET A 72 0.37 -18.26 -10.66
N ALA A 73 -0.44 -18.72 -9.72
CA ALA A 73 -0.68 -18.03 -8.47
C ALA A 73 0.61 -17.95 -7.62
N ALA A 74 1.33 -19.06 -7.49
CA ALA A 74 2.63 -19.09 -6.81
C ALA A 74 3.65 -18.18 -7.51
N GLY A 75 3.62 -18.14 -8.86
CA GLY A 75 4.45 -17.26 -9.66
C GLY A 75 4.22 -15.78 -9.35
N VAL A 76 2.97 -15.34 -9.19
CA VAL A 76 2.62 -13.99 -8.76
C VAL A 76 3.18 -13.69 -7.36
N VAL A 77 3.03 -14.63 -6.42
CA VAL A 77 3.52 -14.48 -5.04
C VAL A 77 5.05 -14.46 -5.00
N ILE A 78 5.73 -15.39 -5.65
CA ILE A 78 7.20 -15.47 -5.68
C ILE A 78 7.82 -14.24 -6.34
N SER A 79 7.21 -13.74 -7.42
CA SER A 79 7.68 -12.55 -8.12
C SER A 79 7.27 -11.23 -7.46
N ALA A 80 6.48 -11.26 -6.37
CA ALA A 80 5.97 -10.06 -5.69
C ALA A 80 7.05 -9.03 -5.33
N PRO A 81 8.23 -9.39 -4.83
CA PRO A 81 9.27 -8.40 -4.57
C PRO A 81 9.66 -7.60 -5.80
N VAL A 82 9.68 -8.23 -6.97
CA VAL A 82 10.08 -7.57 -8.21
C VAL A 82 8.96 -6.68 -8.74
N TRP A 83 7.73 -7.20 -8.94
CA TRP A 83 6.66 -6.40 -9.52
C TRP A 83 6.16 -5.29 -8.58
N LEU A 84 6.13 -5.51 -7.25
CA LEU A 84 5.83 -4.47 -6.28
C LEU A 84 6.89 -3.36 -6.31
N PHE A 85 8.18 -3.72 -6.40
CA PHE A 85 9.25 -2.75 -6.53
C PHE A 85 9.17 -1.97 -7.85
N GLN A 86 8.84 -2.61 -8.98
CA GLN A 86 8.66 -1.94 -10.26
C GLN A 86 7.45 -0.99 -10.24
N LEU A 87 6.35 -1.43 -9.63
CA LEU A 87 5.15 -0.61 -9.44
C LEU A 87 5.45 0.63 -8.59
N TRP A 88 6.11 0.44 -7.45
CA TRP A 88 6.56 1.54 -6.60
C TRP A 88 7.48 2.51 -7.37
N ARG A 89 8.48 1.99 -8.06
CA ARG A 89 9.42 2.80 -8.84
C ARG A 89 8.76 3.57 -9.99
N PHE A 90 7.62 3.11 -10.48
CA PHE A 90 6.82 3.81 -11.49
C PHE A 90 6.13 5.05 -10.91
N ILE A 91 5.71 4.99 -9.65
CA ILE A 91 5.00 6.09 -8.96
C ILE A 91 5.98 7.17 -8.48
N VAL A 92 7.19 6.79 -8.09
CA VAL A 92 8.21 7.66 -7.46
C VAL A 92 8.80 8.78 -8.33
N PRO A 93 8.87 8.75 -9.69
CA PRO A 93 9.47 9.83 -10.47
C PRO A 93 8.87 11.23 -10.24
N GLY A 94 7.65 11.31 -9.71
CA GLY A 94 7.00 12.57 -9.35
C GLY A 94 7.46 13.19 -8.02
N LEU A 95 8.34 12.52 -7.24
CA LEU A 95 8.74 12.94 -5.90
C LEU A 95 10.03 13.77 -5.89
N THR A 96 10.11 14.72 -4.95
CA THR A 96 11.35 15.45 -4.62
C THR A 96 12.41 14.51 -4.03
N ARG A 97 13.68 14.93 -4.02
CA ARG A 97 14.80 14.09 -3.51
C ARG A 97 14.61 13.66 -2.05
N VAL A 98 13.99 14.50 -1.23
CA VAL A 98 13.75 14.23 0.19
C VAL A 98 12.62 13.21 0.36
N GLU A 99 11.51 13.40 -0.35
CA GLU A 99 10.36 12.49 -0.35
C GLU A 99 10.73 11.10 -0.90
N ARG A 100 11.61 11.06 -1.90
CA ARG A 100 12.12 9.81 -2.48
C ARG A 100 12.81 8.92 -1.46
N ARG A 101 13.57 9.49 -0.51
CA ARG A 101 14.26 8.72 0.53
C ARG A 101 13.27 8.06 1.50
N TYR A 102 12.22 8.76 1.88
CA TYR A 102 11.14 8.21 2.72
C TYR A 102 10.29 7.20 1.95
N SER A 103 9.99 7.48 0.69
CA SER A 103 9.22 6.61 -0.18
C SER A 103 9.89 5.25 -0.44
N VAL A 104 11.24 5.15 -0.42
CA VAL A 104 11.95 3.85 -0.50
C VAL A 104 11.58 2.95 0.67
N GLY A 105 11.50 3.49 1.89
CA GLY A 105 11.05 2.73 3.06
C GLY A 105 9.66 2.16 2.89
N PHE A 106 8.74 2.95 2.32
CA PHE A 106 7.36 2.50 2.06
C PHE A 106 7.27 1.47 0.93
N GLY A 107 8.03 1.63 -0.15
CA GLY A 107 8.11 0.62 -1.20
C GLY A 107 8.63 -0.72 -0.66
N LEU A 108 9.59 -0.67 0.27
CA LEU A 108 10.13 -1.86 0.91
C LEU A 108 9.14 -2.51 1.89
N THR A 109 8.28 -1.72 2.57
CA THR A 109 7.23 -2.26 3.47
C THR A 109 6.07 -2.90 2.72
N ALA A 110 5.83 -2.55 1.45
CA ALA A 110 4.80 -3.18 0.63
C ALA A 110 5.05 -4.68 0.44
N ILE A 111 6.32 -5.10 0.32
CA ILE A 111 6.70 -6.50 0.12
C ILE A 111 6.31 -7.37 1.33
N PRO A 112 6.79 -7.10 2.56
CA PRO A 112 6.40 -7.93 3.70
C PRO A 112 4.90 -7.83 4.00
N LEU A 113 4.25 -6.71 3.70
CA LEU A 113 2.81 -6.57 3.89
C LEU A 113 2.02 -7.44 2.92
N PHE A 114 2.47 -7.54 1.66
CA PHE A 114 1.89 -8.47 0.69
C PHE A 114 1.99 -9.92 1.17
N PHE A 115 3.18 -10.34 1.63
CA PHE A 115 3.36 -11.70 2.17
C PHE A 115 2.55 -11.93 3.45
N ALA A 116 2.46 -10.94 4.32
CA ALA A 116 1.59 -11.01 5.51
C ALA A 116 0.11 -11.16 5.12
N GLY A 117 -0.33 -10.46 4.07
CA GLY A 117 -1.68 -10.63 3.50
C GLY A 117 -1.91 -12.02 2.93
N CYS A 118 -0.97 -12.54 2.13
CA CYS A 118 -1.04 -13.91 1.61
C CYS A 118 -1.07 -14.94 2.75
N LEU A 119 -0.25 -14.75 3.79
CA LEU A 119 -0.25 -15.60 4.97
C LEU A 119 -1.58 -15.52 5.74
N THR A 120 -2.14 -14.34 5.88
CA THR A 120 -3.46 -14.15 6.50
C THR A 120 -4.54 -14.90 5.71
N GLY A 121 -4.56 -14.76 4.39
CA GLY A 121 -5.45 -15.54 3.52
C GLY A 121 -5.25 -17.05 3.67
N TRP A 122 -3.99 -17.49 3.77
CA TRP A 122 -3.65 -18.89 3.99
C TRP A 122 -4.11 -19.43 5.35
N ILE A 123 -4.08 -18.64 6.40
CA ILE A 123 -4.55 -19.05 7.74
C ILE A 123 -6.08 -19.06 7.82
N ILE A 124 -6.73 -18.15 7.12
CA ILE A 124 -8.18 -17.96 7.19
C ILE A 124 -8.94 -19.01 6.36
N TRP A 125 -8.41 -19.42 5.19
CA TRP A 125 -9.14 -20.28 4.26
C TRP A 125 -9.63 -21.62 4.87
N PRO A 126 -8.89 -22.34 5.75
CA PRO A 126 -9.39 -23.58 6.34
C PRO A 126 -10.65 -23.35 7.17
N HIS A 127 -10.70 -22.25 7.91
CA HIS A 127 -11.88 -21.87 8.72
C HIS A 127 -13.10 -21.58 7.82
N VAL A 128 -12.88 -20.90 6.69
CA VAL A 128 -13.96 -20.64 5.71
C VAL A 128 -14.50 -21.95 5.15
N VAL A 129 -13.63 -22.89 4.79
CA VAL A 129 -14.04 -24.19 4.25
C VAL A 129 -14.77 -25.01 5.31
N GLN A 130 -14.27 -25.04 6.56
CA GLN A 130 -14.93 -25.72 7.66
C GLN A 130 -16.35 -25.17 7.92
N LEU A 131 -16.48 -23.84 7.89
CA LEU A 131 -17.80 -23.20 8.00
C LEU A 131 -18.74 -23.60 6.86
N MET A 132 -18.25 -23.59 5.60
CA MET A 132 -19.06 -23.94 4.42
C MET A 132 -19.51 -25.39 4.46
N VAL A 133 -18.60 -26.32 4.78
CA VAL A 133 -18.92 -27.75 4.96
C VAL A 133 -19.86 -27.95 6.17
N GLY A 134 -19.78 -27.07 7.16
CA GLY A 134 -20.64 -27.07 8.36
C GLY A 134 -22.13 -26.85 8.07
N PHE A 135 -22.47 -26.17 6.97
CA PHE A 135 -23.87 -25.97 6.54
C PHE A 135 -24.49 -27.20 5.89
N ALA A 136 -23.69 -28.17 5.41
CA ALA A 136 -24.22 -29.43 4.92
C ALA A 136 -24.72 -30.29 6.09
N SER A 137 -25.88 -30.96 5.90
CA SER A 137 -26.43 -31.84 6.92
C SER A 137 -25.46 -33.01 7.20
N GLY A 138 -25.32 -33.39 8.48
CA GLY A 138 -24.31 -34.36 8.94
C GLY A 138 -24.35 -35.77 8.33
N GLN A 139 -25.35 -36.07 7.51
CA GLN A 139 -25.53 -37.36 6.81
C GLN A 139 -25.21 -37.28 5.30
N GLU A 140 -24.88 -36.06 4.78
CA GLU A 140 -24.60 -35.87 3.37
C GLU A 140 -23.11 -35.95 3.09
N THR A 141 -22.76 -36.70 2.00
CA THR A 141 -21.40 -36.72 1.47
C THR A 141 -21.16 -35.43 0.67
N VAL A 142 -20.23 -34.60 1.10
CA VAL A 142 -19.89 -33.34 0.39
C VAL A 142 -18.81 -33.64 -0.64
N PHE A 143 -19.18 -33.62 -1.92
CA PHE A 143 -18.22 -33.70 -3.04
C PHE A 143 -17.75 -32.27 -3.41
N LEU A 144 -16.53 -31.93 -3.06
CA LEU A 144 -15.93 -30.68 -3.49
C LEU A 144 -15.28 -30.85 -4.87
N SER A 145 -15.69 -30.03 -5.82
CA SER A 145 -14.96 -29.92 -7.10
C SER A 145 -13.56 -29.37 -6.83
N ALA A 146 -12.53 -30.09 -7.26
CA ALA A 146 -11.13 -29.70 -7.11
C ALA A 146 -10.85 -28.31 -7.69
N ARG A 147 -11.44 -28.01 -8.86
CA ARG A 147 -11.31 -26.73 -9.55
C ARG A 147 -11.90 -25.57 -8.73
N ASN A 148 -13.17 -25.68 -8.32
CA ASN A 148 -13.85 -24.60 -7.59
C ASN A 148 -13.17 -24.31 -6.26
N TYR A 149 -12.75 -25.36 -5.56
CA TYR A 149 -12.01 -25.26 -4.33
C TYR A 149 -10.68 -24.52 -4.50
N LEU A 150 -9.86 -24.96 -5.46
CA LEU A 150 -8.57 -24.36 -5.74
C LEU A 150 -8.72 -22.90 -6.18
N GLU A 151 -9.61 -22.62 -7.13
CA GLU A 151 -9.86 -21.26 -7.59
C GLU A 151 -10.24 -20.33 -6.45
N PHE A 152 -11.10 -20.80 -5.54
CA PHE A 152 -11.49 -20.03 -4.37
C PHE A 152 -10.29 -19.70 -3.49
N VAL A 153 -9.50 -20.72 -3.10
CA VAL A 153 -8.36 -20.53 -2.19
C VAL A 153 -7.30 -19.61 -2.80
N LEU A 154 -6.94 -19.85 -4.06
CA LEU A 154 -5.93 -19.03 -4.74
C LEU A 154 -6.39 -17.58 -4.91
N LYS A 155 -7.66 -17.37 -5.28
CA LYS A 155 -8.23 -16.02 -5.35
C LYS A 155 -8.21 -15.34 -3.98
N LEU A 156 -8.65 -16.04 -2.93
CA LEU A 156 -8.67 -15.49 -1.57
C LEU A 156 -7.27 -15.05 -1.13
N VAL A 157 -6.27 -15.92 -1.25
CA VAL A 157 -4.88 -15.61 -0.83
C VAL A 157 -4.30 -14.43 -1.60
N LEU A 158 -4.46 -14.41 -2.95
CA LEU A 158 -3.93 -13.32 -3.77
C LEU A 158 -4.64 -12.00 -3.53
N VAL A 159 -5.98 -12.03 -3.44
CA VAL A 159 -6.80 -10.84 -3.24
C VAL A 159 -6.51 -10.21 -1.88
N VAL A 160 -6.39 -11.02 -0.82
CA VAL A 160 -6.00 -10.52 0.51
C VAL A 160 -4.57 -10.00 0.50
N GLY A 161 -3.64 -10.67 -0.19
CA GLY A 161 -2.28 -10.19 -0.37
C GLY A 161 -2.21 -8.79 -0.99
N VAL A 162 -2.93 -8.58 -2.09
CA VAL A 162 -3.02 -7.26 -2.76
C VAL A 162 -3.71 -6.23 -1.87
N ALA A 163 -4.76 -6.61 -1.17
CA ALA A 163 -5.51 -5.71 -0.28
C ALA A 163 -4.66 -5.16 0.86
N PHE A 164 -3.76 -5.98 1.42
CA PHE A 164 -2.82 -5.54 2.46
C PHE A 164 -1.81 -4.50 1.96
N VAL A 165 -1.55 -4.44 0.67
CA VAL A 165 -0.65 -3.43 0.07
C VAL A 165 -1.36 -2.09 -0.13
N MET A 166 -2.70 -2.06 -0.25
CA MET A 166 -3.47 -0.83 -0.49
C MET A 166 -3.20 0.29 0.53
N PRO A 167 -3.13 0.04 1.85
CA PRO A 167 -2.78 1.07 2.83
C PRO A 167 -1.42 1.72 2.59
N VAL A 168 -0.44 0.97 2.09
CA VAL A 168 0.88 1.50 1.73
C VAL A 168 0.76 2.51 0.59
N PHE A 169 -0.08 2.23 -0.41
CA PHE A 169 -0.34 3.17 -1.50
C PHE A 169 -1.03 4.44 -1.02
N ILE A 170 -1.97 4.35 -0.06
CA ILE A 170 -2.62 5.52 0.53
C ILE A 170 -1.58 6.42 1.22
N VAL A 171 -0.68 5.84 2.01
CA VAL A 171 0.42 6.58 2.65
C VAL A 171 1.36 7.18 1.61
N LEU A 172 1.72 6.43 0.56
CA LEU A 172 2.55 6.93 -0.52
C LEU A 172 1.92 8.15 -1.23
N LEU A 173 0.61 8.10 -1.53
CA LEU A 173 -0.13 9.21 -2.11
C LEU A 173 -0.18 10.45 -1.17
N ASN A 174 -0.19 10.22 0.14
CA ASN A 174 -0.07 11.31 1.12
C ASN A 174 1.33 11.94 1.07
N PHE A 175 2.41 11.14 1.01
CA PHE A 175 3.78 11.68 0.89
C PHE A 175 4.01 12.44 -0.42
N VAL A 176 3.35 12.02 -1.50
CA VAL A 176 3.38 12.73 -2.81
C VAL A 176 2.57 14.03 -2.76
N GLY A 177 1.79 14.27 -1.69
CA GLY A 177 0.94 15.46 -1.56
C GLY A 177 -0.38 15.39 -2.35
N VAL A 178 -0.68 14.24 -2.97
CA VAL A 178 -1.96 14.02 -3.70
C VAL A 178 -3.12 13.87 -2.72
N LEU A 179 -2.88 13.22 -1.56
CA LEU A 179 -3.87 13.01 -0.51
C LEU A 179 -3.40 13.65 0.79
N SER A 180 -4.21 14.54 1.38
CA SER A 180 -3.95 15.05 2.73
C SER A 180 -4.44 14.05 3.78
N ALA A 181 -3.79 14.01 4.96
CA ALA A 181 -4.26 13.21 6.10
C ALA A 181 -5.71 13.54 6.47
N GLY A 182 -6.11 14.82 6.36
CA GLY A 182 -7.50 15.25 6.57
C GLY A 182 -8.48 14.66 5.56
N ALA A 183 -8.07 14.42 4.31
CA ALA A 183 -8.89 13.75 3.30
C ALA A 183 -9.03 12.26 3.61
N ILE A 184 -7.95 11.59 4.02
CA ILE A 184 -7.95 10.18 4.43
C ILE A 184 -8.87 9.99 5.64
N LEU A 185 -8.72 10.83 6.67
CA LEU A 185 -9.55 10.74 7.87
C LEU A 185 -11.02 11.09 7.62
N ARG A 186 -11.34 12.03 6.73
CA ARG A 186 -12.73 12.31 6.33
C ARG A 186 -13.33 11.20 5.48
N GLY A 187 -12.51 10.51 4.69
CA GLY A 187 -12.89 9.38 3.83
C GLY A 187 -13.11 8.05 4.56
N TRP A 188 -13.01 7.99 5.89
CA TRP A 188 -13.12 6.75 6.66
C TRP A 188 -14.37 5.92 6.36
N ARG A 189 -15.51 6.60 6.12
CA ARG A 189 -16.78 5.94 5.77
C ARG A 189 -16.69 5.23 4.43
N ALA A 190 -16.12 5.90 3.42
CA ALA A 190 -15.90 5.31 2.11
C ALA A 190 -14.87 4.16 2.17
N ALA A 191 -13.83 4.29 3.00
CA ALA A 191 -12.85 3.24 3.21
C ALA A 191 -13.46 2.01 3.87
N ILE A 192 -14.27 2.17 4.94
CA ILE A 192 -14.98 1.05 5.57
C ILE A 192 -15.94 0.41 4.59
N LEU A 193 -16.72 1.20 3.85
CA LEU A 193 -17.62 0.67 2.82
C LEU A 193 -16.83 -0.10 1.75
N GLY A 194 -15.71 0.43 1.29
CA GLY A 194 -14.82 -0.24 0.33
C GLY A 194 -14.25 -1.54 0.87
N ILE A 195 -13.76 -1.56 2.12
CA ILE A 195 -13.27 -2.77 2.79
C ILE A 195 -14.39 -3.81 2.91
N THR A 196 -15.57 -3.39 3.38
CA THR A 196 -16.72 -4.29 3.53
C THR A 196 -17.17 -4.88 2.19
N LEU A 197 -17.29 -4.04 1.14
CA LEU A 197 -17.63 -4.49 -0.20
C LEU A 197 -16.58 -5.44 -0.76
N PHE A 198 -15.29 -5.10 -0.59
CA PHE A 198 -14.17 -5.93 -1.04
C PHE A 198 -14.17 -7.30 -0.34
N THR A 199 -14.30 -7.33 0.98
CA THR A 199 -14.34 -8.58 1.75
C THR A 199 -15.58 -9.42 1.41
N ALA A 200 -16.73 -8.78 1.21
CA ALA A 200 -17.95 -9.46 0.77
C ALA A 200 -17.82 -10.10 -0.63
N MET A 201 -17.07 -9.47 -1.54
CA MET A 201 -16.76 -10.04 -2.87
C MET A 201 -15.70 -11.13 -2.81
N ALA A 202 -14.76 -11.06 -1.87
CA ALA A 202 -13.68 -12.02 -1.68
C ALA A 202 -14.16 -13.32 -1.02
N THR A 203 -15.22 -13.25 -0.20
CA THR A 203 -15.79 -14.42 0.51
C THR A 203 -16.94 -15.03 -0.28
N PRO A 204 -16.96 -16.37 -0.52
CA PRO A 204 -18.08 -17.02 -1.18
C PRO A 204 -19.28 -17.05 -0.24
N ALA A 205 -20.48 -17.05 -0.83
CA ALA A 205 -21.78 -17.19 -0.14
C ALA A 205 -22.09 -16.15 0.95
N ALA A 206 -21.47 -14.95 0.92
CA ALA A 206 -21.71 -13.86 1.85
C ALA A 206 -21.65 -14.27 3.33
N ASP A 207 -20.70 -15.14 3.69
CA ASP A 207 -20.48 -15.55 5.07
C ASP A 207 -19.97 -14.37 5.91
N LEU A 208 -20.80 -13.94 6.85
CA LEU A 208 -20.51 -12.80 7.72
C LEU A 208 -19.25 -13.02 8.59
N VAL A 209 -19.01 -14.25 9.04
CA VAL A 209 -17.86 -14.54 9.92
C VAL A 209 -16.57 -14.37 9.17
N SER A 210 -16.43 -14.99 7.99
CA SER A 210 -15.24 -14.85 7.13
C SER A 210 -15.06 -13.42 6.63
N MET A 211 -16.16 -12.74 6.32
CA MET A 211 -16.13 -11.33 5.92
C MET A 211 -15.54 -10.45 7.04
N PHE A 212 -15.99 -10.59 8.29
CA PHE A 212 -15.44 -9.84 9.41
C PHE A 212 -14.00 -10.25 9.73
N LEU A 213 -13.66 -11.53 9.63
CA LEU A 213 -12.31 -12.02 9.86
C LEU A 213 -11.29 -11.40 8.90
N LEU A 214 -11.69 -11.12 7.65
CA LEU A 214 -10.88 -10.40 6.66
C LEU A 214 -10.97 -8.88 6.83
N ALA A 215 -12.14 -8.34 7.17
CA ALA A 215 -12.36 -6.90 7.28
C ALA A 215 -11.57 -6.28 8.45
N VAL A 216 -11.46 -6.97 9.59
CA VAL A 216 -10.76 -6.46 10.77
C VAL A 216 -9.28 -6.15 10.51
N PRO A 217 -8.44 -7.08 10.01
CA PRO A 217 -7.05 -6.76 9.70
C PRO A 217 -6.91 -5.65 8.65
N MET A 218 -7.76 -5.62 7.63
CA MET A 218 -7.76 -4.57 6.61
C MET A 218 -8.10 -3.20 7.20
N ALA A 219 -9.12 -3.12 8.08
CA ALA A 219 -9.48 -1.90 8.77
C ALA A 219 -8.35 -1.42 9.70
N MET A 220 -7.69 -2.34 10.43
CA MET A 220 -6.53 -2.02 11.26
C MET A 220 -5.37 -1.45 10.43
N LEU A 221 -5.09 -2.02 9.27
CA LEU A 221 -4.06 -1.52 8.36
C LEU A 221 -4.41 -0.13 7.80
N TYR A 222 -5.69 0.10 7.45
CA TYR A 222 -6.15 1.41 7.03
C TYR A 222 -5.99 2.47 8.13
N LEU A 223 -6.37 2.14 9.37
CA LEU A 223 -6.18 3.03 10.52
C LEU A 223 -4.70 3.30 10.78
N GLY A 224 -3.85 2.28 10.68
CA GLY A 224 -2.39 2.42 10.74
C GLY A 224 -1.85 3.37 9.68
N ALA A 225 -2.30 3.23 8.42
CA ALA A 225 -1.94 4.12 7.32
C ALA A 225 -2.41 5.56 7.58
N ALA A 226 -3.64 5.74 8.07
CA ALA A 226 -4.18 7.05 8.43
C ALA A 226 -3.39 7.72 9.57
N ALA A 227 -2.97 6.95 10.57
CA ALA A 227 -2.13 7.43 11.67
C ALA A 227 -0.74 7.88 11.17
N VAL A 228 -0.11 7.11 10.29
CA VAL A 228 1.18 7.46 9.67
C VAL A 228 1.06 8.74 8.84
N ALA A 229 0.02 8.86 8.01
CA ALA A 229 -0.24 10.05 7.20
C ALA A 229 -0.48 11.29 8.08
N TRP A 230 -1.25 11.15 9.17
CA TRP A 230 -1.50 12.24 10.11
C TRP A 230 -0.23 12.71 10.82
N GLU A 231 0.60 11.78 11.29
CA GLU A 231 1.88 12.13 11.93
C GLU A 231 2.84 12.80 10.94
N HIS A 232 2.87 12.37 9.69
CA HIS A 232 3.65 12.99 8.63
C HIS A 232 3.22 14.46 8.40
N ASP A 233 1.93 14.69 8.14
CA ASP A 233 1.39 16.04 7.90
C ASP A 233 1.61 16.96 9.11
N ARG A 234 1.45 16.43 10.33
CA ARG A 234 1.71 17.15 11.58
C ARG A 234 3.19 17.56 11.71
N ARG A 235 4.12 16.67 11.37
CA ARG A 235 5.56 17.00 11.39
C ARG A 235 5.91 18.03 10.33
N HIS A 236 5.30 17.94 9.17
CA HIS A 236 5.51 18.91 8.09
C HIS A 236 5.01 20.29 8.48
N ALA A 237 3.81 20.41 9.04
CA ALA A 237 3.25 21.65 9.54
C ALA A 237 4.10 22.29 10.63
N ARG A 238 4.61 21.51 11.60
CA ARG A 238 5.50 22.00 12.67
C ARG A 238 6.84 22.50 12.13
N ARG A 239 7.38 21.90 11.07
CA ARG A 239 8.62 22.40 10.44
C ARG A 239 8.39 23.74 9.74
N LEU A 240 7.26 23.87 9.05
CA LEU A 240 6.90 25.09 8.35
C LEU A 240 6.69 26.26 9.33
N SER A 241 5.99 26.05 10.46
CA SER A 241 5.80 27.07 11.47
C SER A 241 7.13 27.54 12.08
N ARG A 242 8.06 26.64 12.37
CA ARG A 242 9.40 27.00 12.87
C ARG A 242 10.19 27.86 11.89
N LEU A 243 10.12 27.55 10.59
CA LEU A 243 10.80 28.33 9.55
C LEU A 243 10.18 29.72 9.36
N LEU A 244 8.90 29.89 9.60
CA LEU A 244 8.21 31.18 9.54
C LEU A 244 8.47 32.03 10.81
N ASP A 245 8.68 31.40 11.95
CA ASP A 245 8.98 32.09 13.22
C ASP A 245 10.45 32.56 13.32
N GLU A 246 11.36 31.89 12.57
CA GLU A 246 12.81 32.20 12.61
C GLU A 246 13.17 33.59 12.03
N PRO A 247 12.67 34.06 10.87
CA PRO A 247 12.94 35.40 10.36
C PRO A 247 12.34 36.49 11.25
N ALA A 248 11.16 36.30 11.82
CA ALA A 248 10.53 37.28 12.72
C ALA A 248 11.30 37.46 14.03
N SER A 249 11.97 36.44 14.51
CA SER A 249 12.81 36.52 15.72
C SER A 249 14.17 37.19 15.46
N SER A 250 14.76 36.98 14.28
CA SER A 250 16.01 37.63 13.85
C SER A 250 15.81 39.14 13.58
N ASP A 251 14.74 39.50 12.88
CA ASP A 251 14.40 40.92 12.65
C ASP A 251 14.08 41.65 13.95
N ARG A 252 13.39 41.01 14.90
CA ARG A 252 13.11 41.57 16.23
C ARG A 252 14.39 41.74 17.05
N ARG A 253 15.36 40.78 16.95
CA ARG A 253 16.66 40.88 17.61
C ARG A 253 17.51 42.04 17.03
N LEU A 254 17.51 42.21 15.71
CA LEU A 254 18.19 43.32 15.03
C LEU A 254 17.54 44.65 15.37
N ALA A 255 16.21 44.74 15.44
CA ALA A 255 15.50 45.92 15.88
C ALA A 255 15.79 46.32 17.36
N LEU A 256 15.90 45.33 18.25
CA LEU A 256 16.26 45.54 19.65
C LEU A 256 17.74 45.89 19.82
N ALA A 257 18.63 45.36 18.98
CA ALA A 257 20.04 45.69 18.96
C ALA A 257 20.29 47.10 18.40
N GLY A 258 19.48 47.58 17.44
CA GLY A 258 19.56 48.91 16.85
C GLY A 258 19.00 50.02 17.75
N VAL A 259 18.17 49.73 18.74
CA VAL A 259 17.66 50.72 19.72
C VAL A 259 18.72 51.08 20.77
N GLY A 260 19.87 50.35 20.84
CA GLY A 260 20.98 50.62 21.73
C GLY A 260 21.98 51.69 21.24
N GLU A 261 21.94 52.07 19.96
CA GLU A 261 22.74 53.17 19.43
C GLU A 261 21.87 54.44 19.26
N SER A 262 21.74 55.19 20.36
CA SER A 262 21.29 56.59 20.33
C SER A 262 22.30 57.40 19.51
N PRO A 263 21.91 58.14 18.49
CA PRO A 263 22.80 59.09 17.84
C PRO A 263 22.90 60.31 18.76
N ALA A 264 23.83 60.22 19.71
CA ALA A 264 24.28 61.39 20.43
C ALA A 264 25.09 62.29 19.46
N THR A 265 24.57 63.49 19.25
CA THR A 265 25.28 64.68 18.87
C THR A 265 26.22 64.65 17.67
N ARG A 266 25.70 64.98 16.52
CA ARG A 266 26.42 65.81 15.57
C ARG A 266 25.81 67.21 15.60
N GLU A 267 26.40 68.02 16.50
CA GLU A 267 26.31 69.45 16.60
C GLU A 267 26.80 70.10 15.30
N THR A 268 25.94 70.91 14.76
CA THR A 268 26.13 72.10 13.97
C THR A 268 27.56 72.45 13.56
N ASP A 269 27.84 72.42 12.29
CA ASP A 269 28.68 73.43 11.65
C ASP A 269 28.02 73.88 10.34
N SER A 270 27.51 75.15 10.39
CA SER A 270 26.85 75.84 9.31
C SER A 270 27.86 76.77 8.70
N PRO A 271 28.27 76.69 7.46
CA PRO A 271 28.95 77.76 6.77
C PRO A 271 27.95 78.78 6.20
N ARG A 272 28.16 80.06 6.55
CA ARG A 272 27.47 81.24 6.04
C ARG A 272 27.47 81.35 4.51
N PRO A 273 26.47 81.99 3.92
CA PRO A 273 26.44 82.34 2.51
C PRO A 273 27.31 83.54 2.16
N GLY A 274 28.18 83.40 1.22
CA GLY A 274 28.87 84.54 0.54
C GLY A 274 28.06 84.97 -0.67
N PRO A 275 28.15 86.28 -0.99
CA PRO A 275 27.29 86.96 -1.96
C PRO A 275 27.91 86.99 -3.38
N GLY A 276 27.07 87.01 -4.36
CA GLY A 276 27.21 87.78 -5.58
C GLY A 276 27.90 87.16 -6.78
N SER A 277 27.20 87.24 -7.78
CA SER A 277 27.40 87.78 -9.15
C SER A 277 26.70 86.85 -10.19
N SER A 278 25.60 87.29 -10.74
CA SER A 278 25.39 88.07 -11.95
C SER A 278 26.04 87.42 -13.20
N GLU A 279 25.21 87.29 -14.17
CA GLU A 279 25.40 87.44 -15.61
C GLU A 279 25.42 86.18 -16.51
N ARG A 280 24.35 86.17 -17.34
CA ARG A 280 24.34 86.03 -18.81
C ARG A 280 24.88 84.74 -19.38
N ARG A 281 24.20 84.02 -20.16
CA ARG A 281 23.32 84.17 -21.35
C ARG A 281 22.49 82.95 -21.55
#